data_31666cc3e8f4350a06076db1bebc20f5
#
_entry.id   31666cc3e8f4350a06076db1bebc20f5
#
_cell.length_a   1.000
_cell.length_b   1.000
_cell.length_c   1.000
_cell.angle_alpha   90.00
_cell.angle_beta   90.00
_cell.angle_gamma   90.00
#
_symmetry.space_group_name_H-M   'P 1'
#
loop_
_entity.id
_entity.type
_entity.pdbx_description
1 polymer ?
#
loop_
_entity_poly.entity_id
_entity_poly.type
_entity_poly.pdbx_seq_one_letter_code
_entity_poly.pdbx_strand_id
1 'polypeptide(L)'
;MKTPTKSAALLSTLIAFSALAACAPVEGGGATPAPPSSELGQCKADAYRSYVGKNRSELPAAAPGETRREVCTTCAMTMDFNPSRVNIVYDTASNRITEVKCG
;
A
#
# COMPACT_ATOMS: atom_id res chain seq x y z
N MET A 1 -5.03 78.31 -11.66
CA MET A 1 -5.21 77.65 -11.88
C MET A 1 -4.70 76.65 -12.62
N LYS A 2 -3.92 75.85 -12.46
CA LYS A 2 -3.47 74.94 -13.09
C LYS A 2 -3.37 73.83 -12.36
N THR A 3 -3.78 72.78 -12.63
CA THR A 3 -3.68 71.63 -11.89
C THR A 3 -2.85 70.70 -12.60
N PRO A 4 -1.87 70.29 -12.05
CA PRO A 4 -1.04 69.35 -12.67
C PRO A 4 -1.62 68.00 -12.55
N THR A 5 -1.66 67.44 -13.59
CA THR A 5 -2.12 66.11 -13.64
C THR A 5 -1.00 65.22 -13.32
N LYS A 6 -1.17 64.46 -12.41
CA LYS A 6 -0.14 63.59 -12.16
C LYS A 6 -0.51 62.29 -12.66
N SER A 7 0.13 61.85 -13.56
CA SER A 7 -0.07 60.54 -14.07
C SER A 7 0.56 59.56 -13.15
N ALA A 8 -0.18 58.77 -12.65
CA ALA A 8 0.34 57.73 -11.83
C ALA A 8 0.67 56.58 -12.73
N ALA A 9 1.85 56.33 -12.79
CA ALA A 9 2.28 55.19 -13.51
C ALA A 9 1.98 53.98 -12.68
N LEU A 10 1.21 53.22 -13.24
CA LEU A 10 0.93 51.98 -12.62
C LEU A 10 1.91 51.00 -13.06
N LEU A 11 2.71 50.71 -12.21
CA LEU A 11 3.60 49.67 -12.48
C LEU A 11 2.91 48.40 -12.17
N SER A 12 2.54 47.82 -13.12
CA SER A 12 2.02 46.47 -12.94
C SER A 12 3.12 45.52 -12.86
N THR A 13 3.42 45.22 -11.75
CA THR A 13 4.37 44.15 -11.60
C THR A 13 3.64 42.87 -11.82
N LEU A 14 3.90 42.39 -12.88
CA LEU A 14 3.40 41.08 -13.10
C LEU A 14 4.28 40.14 -12.42
N ILE A 15 3.84 39.69 -11.40
CA ILE A 15 4.53 38.69 -10.72
C ILE A 15 4.17 37.43 -11.39
N ALA A 16 5.06 37.00 -12.06
CA ALA A 16 4.82 35.74 -12.62
C ALA A 16 5.04 34.71 -11.59
N PHE A 17 4.06 34.15 -11.24
CA PHE A 17 4.10 33.18 -10.39
C PHE A 17 4.39 32.00 -11.07
N SER A 18 5.41 31.66 -11.15
CA SER A 18 5.75 30.50 -11.61
C SER A 18 5.47 29.55 -10.69
N ALA A 19 4.65 28.97 -10.91
CA ALA A 19 4.29 28.08 -10.07
C ALA A 19 5.01 26.90 -10.26
N LEU A 20 5.49 26.56 -9.64
CA LEU A 20 6.11 25.60 -9.65
C LEU A 20 5.70 24.57 -9.23
N ALA A 21 5.04 24.40 -9.19
CA ALA A 21 4.50 23.42 -8.89
C ALA A 21 5.06 22.29 -8.99
N ALA A 22 5.12 21.94 -9.25
CA ALA A 22 5.59 21.03 -9.33
C ALA A 22 5.73 20.10 -8.69
N CYS A 23 5.88 19.83 -8.36
CA CYS A 23 6.00 19.00 -7.81
C CYS A 23 5.71 18.04 -7.53
N ALA A 24 5.59 17.79 -7.66
CA ALA A 24 5.44 16.95 -7.40
C ALA A 24 5.41 16.07 -7.16
N PRO A 25 5.36 15.58 -7.08
CA PRO A 25 5.28 14.69 -6.72
C PRO A 25 5.62 13.80 -6.68
N VAL A 26 5.76 13.52 -6.79
CA VAL A 26 5.97 12.73 -6.71
C VAL A 26 6.08 11.97 -6.25
N GLU A 27 5.94 11.84 -6.18
CA GLU A 27 6.01 11.21 -5.88
C GLU A 27 5.96 10.51 -5.48
N GLY A 28 5.89 10.76 -5.37
CA GLY A 28 5.74 10.04 -4.94
C GLY A 28 5.97 9.16 -4.99
N GLY A 29 5.82 9.15 -5.42
CA GLY A 29 5.88 8.24 -5.65
C GLY A 29 6.38 7.40 -5.15
N GLY A 30 6.55 7.43 -4.87
CA GLY A 30 6.83 6.60 -4.44
C GLY A 30 7.09 5.73 -4.10
N ALA A 31 7.04 5.72 -4.09
CA ALA A 31 7.45 5.05 -3.67
C ALA A 31 7.44 3.88 -3.01
N THR A 32 6.53 3.47 -2.55
CA THR A 32 6.48 2.27 -2.01
C THR A 32 6.63 1.29 -3.03
N PRO A 33 7.54 0.50 -3.00
CA PRO A 33 7.63 -0.53 -3.94
C PRO A 33 6.43 -1.38 -3.74
N ALA A 34 5.69 -1.47 -4.72
CA ALA A 34 4.65 -2.41 -4.71
C ALA A 34 5.28 -3.77 -4.59
N PRO A 35 4.72 -4.64 -3.82
CA PRO A 35 5.21 -6.00 -3.78
C PRO A 35 5.17 -6.57 -5.17
N PRO A 36 6.09 -7.39 -5.49
CA PRO A 36 6.13 -7.95 -6.82
C PRO A 36 4.79 -8.56 -7.13
N SER A 37 4.22 -8.07 -8.16
CA SER A 37 2.90 -8.53 -8.51
C SER A 37 2.87 -10.00 -8.82
N SER A 38 4.00 -10.56 -9.11
CA SER A 38 4.05 -11.99 -9.35
C SER A 38 3.66 -12.81 -8.13
N GLU A 39 3.95 -12.27 -6.95
CA GLU A 39 3.54 -13.00 -5.77
C GLU A 39 2.06 -12.91 -5.54
N LEU A 40 1.46 -11.84 -5.96
CA LEU A 40 0.04 -11.66 -5.78
C LEU A 40 -0.77 -12.49 -6.77
N GLY A 41 -0.19 -12.81 -7.92
CA GLY A 41 -0.92 -13.53 -8.93
C GLY A 41 -0.84 -15.04 -8.83
N GLN A 42 0.15 -15.55 -8.10
CA GLN A 42 0.38 -16.99 -8.06
C GLN A 42 -0.43 -17.70 -6.98
N CYS A 43 -0.78 -17.01 -5.94
CA CYS A 43 -1.63 -17.56 -4.91
C CYS A 43 -2.75 -16.56 -4.60
N LYS A 44 -3.72 -16.98 -3.82
CA LYS A 44 -4.86 -16.12 -3.53
C LYS A 44 -4.68 -15.29 -2.27
N ALA A 45 -3.46 -14.85 -2.03
CA ALA A 45 -3.17 -14.05 -0.83
C ALA A 45 -4.03 -12.79 -0.76
N ASP A 46 -4.31 -12.17 -1.90
CA ASP A 46 -5.13 -10.96 -1.91
C ASP A 46 -6.51 -11.18 -1.34
N ALA A 47 -7.07 -12.35 -1.54
CA ALA A 47 -8.40 -12.65 -1.03
C ALA A 47 -8.42 -12.67 0.50
N TYR A 48 -7.27 -12.89 1.11
CA TYR A 48 -7.18 -13.02 2.55
C TYR A 48 -6.54 -11.81 3.24
N ARG A 49 -6.08 -10.82 2.48
CA ARG A 49 -5.42 -9.67 3.07
C ARG A 49 -6.32 -8.86 3.99
N SER A 50 -7.60 -8.86 3.72
CA SER A 50 -8.55 -8.15 4.56
C SER A 50 -8.72 -8.78 5.93
N TYR A 51 -8.21 -9.99 6.11
CA TYR A 51 -8.30 -10.66 7.39
C TYR A 51 -7.11 -10.35 8.32
N VAL A 52 -6.10 -9.64 7.82
CA VAL A 52 -4.99 -9.22 8.68
C VAL A 52 -5.55 -8.36 9.81
N GLY A 53 -5.19 -8.68 11.03
CA GLY A 53 -5.72 -8.02 12.21
C GLY A 53 -6.99 -8.63 12.78
N LYS A 54 -7.61 -9.53 12.03
CA LYS A 54 -8.82 -10.21 12.49
C LYS A 54 -8.45 -11.53 13.13
N ASN A 55 -9.40 -12.11 13.83
CA ASN A 55 -9.19 -13.39 14.47
C ASN A 55 -9.12 -14.50 13.40
N ARG A 56 -8.23 -15.44 13.62
CA ARG A 56 -8.09 -16.55 12.69
C ARG A 56 -9.38 -17.32 12.48
N SER A 57 -10.22 -17.39 13.49
CA SER A 57 -11.49 -18.11 13.40
C SER A 57 -12.46 -17.47 12.41
N GLU A 58 -12.19 -16.24 11.98
CA GLU A 58 -13.05 -15.57 10.98
C GLU A 58 -12.70 -15.96 9.55
N LEU A 59 -11.62 -16.73 9.37
CA LEU A 59 -11.24 -17.15 8.04
C LEU A 59 -12.25 -18.15 7.49
N PRO A 60 -12.63 -17.99 6.24
CA PRO A 60 -13.46 -18.99 5.60
C PRO A 60 -12.67 -20.27 5.34
N ALA A 61 -13.35 -21.33 5.09
CA ALA A 61 -12.70 -22.57 4.70
C ALA A 61 -11.94 -22.37 3.40
N ALA A 62 -10.85 -23.11 3.24
CA ALA A 62 -10.10 -23.04 2.01
C ALA A 62 -10.98 -23.48 0.84
N ALA A 63 -10.85 -22.78 -0.27
CA ALA A 63 -11.60 -23.13 -1.46
C ALA A 63 -11.11 -24.47 -2.02
N PRO A 64 -11.96 -25.19 -2.75
CA PRO A 64 -11.53 -26.43 -3.37
C PRO A 64 -10.33 -26.20 -4.28
N GLY A 65 -9.33 -27.02 -4.14
CA GLY A 65 -8.10 -26.88 -4.92
C GLY A 65 -7.15 -25.81 -4.43
N GLU A 66 -7.51 -25.09 -3.39
CA GLU A 66 -6.63 -24.08 -2.85
C GLU A 66 -5.62 -24.68 -1.89
N THR A 67 -4.37 -24.32 -2.04
CA THR A 67 -3.33 -24.74 -1.12
C THR A 67 -3.13 -23.64 -0.10
N ARG A 68 -3.53 -23.88 1.12
CA ARG A 68 -3.43 -22.90 2.20
C ARG A 68 -2.76 -23.52 3.41
N ARG A 69 -1.88 -22.77 4.02
CA ARG A 69 -1.21 -23.19 5.25
C ARG A 69 -1.41 -22.10 6.29
N GLU A 70 -1.79 -22.50 7.48
CA GLU A 70 -1.86 -21.58 8.61
C GLU A 70 -0.70 -21.90 9.53
N VAL A 71 0.05 -20.88 9.91
CA VAL A 71 1.24 -21.07 10.71
C VAL A 71 1.32 -19.96 11.76
N CYS A 72 1.75 -20.31 12.94
CA CYS A 72 1.86 -19.30 14.00
C CYS A 72 3.19 -18.56 13.87
N THR A 73 3.24 -17.33 14.41
CA THR A 73 4.42 -16.48 14.33
C THR A 73 5.65 -17.10 14.97
N THR A 74 5.44 -17.96 15.95
CA THR A 74 6.55 -18.61 16.66
C THR A 74 6.78 -20.05 16.21
N CYS A 75 6.00 -20.51 15.25
CA CYS A 75 6.13 -21.87 14.76
C CYS A 75 7.23 -21.97 13.71
N ALA A 76 7.88 -23.10 13.68
CA ALA A 76 8.87 -23.33 12.64
C ALA A 76 8.18 -23.44 11.29
N MET A 77 8.77 -22.81 10.30
CA MET A 77 8.29 -22.92 8.94
C MET A 77 9.28 -23.75 8.14
N THR A 78 8.74 -24.61 7.31
CA THR A 78 9.60 -25.37 6.41
C THR A 78 10.13 -24.46 5.31
N MET A 79 11.29 -24.80 4.79
CA MET A 79 11.95 -23.99 3.79
C MET A 79 11.43 -24.26 2.37
N ASP A 80 10.44 -25.10 2.24
CA ASP A 80 9.89 -25.43 0.94
C ASP A 80 9.00 -24.30 0.45
N PHE A 81 9.49 -23.53 -0.45
CA PHE A 81 8.73 -22.44 -1.05
C PHE A 81 7.77 -22.98 -2.10
N ASN A 82 6.52 -22.60 -1.99
CA ASN A 82 5.52 -22.98 -2.99
C ASN A 82 4.73 -21.72 -3.38
N PRO A 83 5.01 -21.16 -4.55
CA PRO A 83 4.36 -19.89 -4.94
C PRO A 83 2.84 -19.96 -5.07
N SER A 84 2.29 -21.14 -5.20
CA SER A 84 0.85 -21.30 -5.28
C SER A 84 0.18 -21.44 -3.93
N ARG A 85 0.95 -21.51 -2.86
CA ARG A 85 0.41 -21.70 -1.53
C ARG A 85 0.21 -20.40 -0.80
N VAL A 86 -0.95 -20.22 -0.17
CA VAL A 86 -1.20 -19.08 0.69
C VAL A 86 -0.77 -19.45 2.10
N ASN A 87 0.07 -18.64 2.69
CA ASN A 87 0.46 -18.79 4.08
C ASN A 87 -0.25 -17.72 4.89
N ILE A 88 -1.00 -18.13 5.89
CA ILE A 88 -1.65 -17.23 6.80
C ILE A 88 -0.94 -17.33 8.14
N VAL A 89 -0.28 -16.26 8.53
CA VAL A 89 0.51 -16.22 9.75
C VAL A 89 -0.32 -15.58 10.84
N TYR A 90 -0.38 -16.21 11.99
CA TYR A 90 -1.18 -15.69 13.08
C TYR A 90 -0.39 -15.74 14.40
N ASP A 91 -0.76 -14.87 15.31
CA ASP A 91 -0.17 -14.84 16.63
C ASP A 91 -0.94 -15.77 17.55
N THR A 92 -0.25 -16.68 18.22
CA THR A 92 -0.90 -17.67 19.07
C THR A 92 -1.54 -17.07 20.31
N ALA A 93 -0.96 -16.00 20.83
CA ALA A 93 -1.49 -15.41 22.06
C ALA A 93 -2.82 -14.72 21.82
N SER A 94 -2.93 -13.99 20.73
CA SER A 94 -4.15 -13.25 20.40
C SER A 94 -5.02 -13.96 19.39
N ASN A 95 -4.49 -14.97 18.73
CA ASN A 95 -5.15 -15.68 17.66
C ASN A 95 -5.50 -14.76 16.48
N ARG A 96 -4.73 -13.70 16.33
CA ARG A 96 -4.94 -12.73 15.27
C ARG A 96 -4.01 -12.97 14.09
N ILE A 97 -4.52 -12.75 12.92
CA ILE A 97 -3.74 -12.88 11.70
C ILE A 97 -2.81 -11.68 11.60
N THR A 98 -1.53 -11.93 11.43
CA THR A 98 -0.52 -10.88 11.34
C THR A 98 -0.03 -10.68 9.92
N GLU A 99 -0.06 -11.71 9.10
CA GLU A 99 0.48 -11.62 7.76
C GLU A 99 -0.17 -12.63 6.83
N VAL A 100 -0.30 -12.28 5.59
CA VAL A 100 -0.76 -13.20 4.53
C VAL A 100 0.19 -13.06 3.36
N LYS A 101 0.75 -14.17 2.91
CA LYS A 101 1.71 -14.15 1.81
C LYS A 101 1.70 -15.45 1.04
N CYS A 102 2.28 -15.42 -0.14
CA CYS A 102 2.49 -16.62 -0.93
C CYS A 102 3.81 -17.30 -0.54
N GLY A 103 3.87 -18.59 -0.66
CA GLY A 103 5.16 -19.27 -0.43
C GLY A 103 5.14 -20.62 0.24
#